data_a5a152dc7a187180f9720a3e7e50fa05
#
_entry.id   a5a152dc7a187180f9720a3e7e50fa05
#
_cell.length_a   1.000
_cell.length_b   1.000
_cell.length_c   1.000
_cell.angle_alpha   90.00
_cell.angle_beta   90.00
_cell.angle_gamma   90.00
#
_symmetry.space_group_name_H-M   'P 1'
#
loop_
_entity.id
_entity.type
_entity.pdbx_description
1 polymer ?
#
loop_
_entity_poly.entity_id
_entity_poly.type
_entity_poly.pdbx_seq_one_letter_code
_entity_poly.pdbx_strand_id
1 'polypeptide(L)'
;MSDDAAYYRADVRGLNPGDPTTRTLDPLDGKEYTYATTRLDVARGIAARHANFSVYRVSLDVPVEADPDAARDNLGEFFVRAPWGAVADVVDENET
;
A
#
# COMPACT_ATOMS: atom_id res chain seq x y z
N MET A 1 -6.34 13.79 17.18
CA MET A 1 -6.20 13.70 16.55
C MET A 1 -5.81 13.00 15.89
N SER A 2 -5.93 12.72 15.44
CA SER A 2 -5.60 11.93 14.89
C SER A 2 -5.07 11.98 13.86
N ASP A 3 -4.64 11.99 13.52
CA ASP A 3 -4.07 12.01 12.55
C ASP A 3 -3.85 10.92 11.97
N ASP A 4 -4.63 10.27 11.80
CA ASP A 4 -4.53 9.16 11.20
C ASP A 4 -4.25 9.35 9.80
N ALA A 5 -3.09 9.29 9.37
CA ALA A 5 -2.78 9.31 7.97
C ALA A 5 -3.48 8.13 7.33
N ALA A 6 -4.18 8.38 6.27
CA ALA A 6 -4.77 7.30 5.49
C ALA A 6 -3.73 6.75 4.55
N TYR A 7 -3.66 5.42 4.47
CA TYR A 7 -2.75 4.75 3.55
C TYR A 7 -3.56 3.98 2.53
N TYR A 8 -3.10 3.99 1.30
CA TYR A 8 -3.76 3.35 0.17
C TYR A 8 -2.80 2.39 -0.52
N ARG A 9 -3.35 1.34 -1.08
CA ARG A 9 -2.54 0.35 -1.79
C ARG A 9 -3.34 -0.24 -2.93
N ALA A 10 -2.69 -0.39 -4.08
CA ALA A 10 -3.22 -1.19 -5.17
C ALA A 10 -2.78 -2.64 -4.90
N ASP A 11 -3.71 -3.56 -4.87
CA ASP A 11 -3.44 -4.96 -4.59
C ASP A 11 -4.43 -5.81 -5.35
N VAL A 12 -4.28 -7.12 -5.29
CA VAL A 12 -5.12 -8.03 -6.07
C VAL A 12 -6.59 -7.81 -5.71
N ARG A 13 -7.45 -8.01 -6.69
CA ARG A 13 -8.90 -7.86 -6.49
C ARG A 13 -9.41 -8.95 -5.58
N GLY A 14 -10.50 -8.67 -4.91
CA GLY A 14 -11.18 -9.66 -4.12
C GLY A 14 -10.79 -9.71 -2.64
N LEU A 15 -9.93 -8.81 -2.21
CA LEU A 15 -9.62 -8.75 -0.79
C LEU A 15 -10.76 -8.09 -0.04
N ASN A 16 -11.05 -8.60 1.14
CA ASN A 16 -12.11 -8.08 1.99
C ASN A 16 -11.52 -7.37 3.20
N PRO A 17 -12.29 -6.49 3.85
CA PRO A 17 -11.81 -5.88 5.08
C PRO A 17 -11.33 -6.93 6.07
N GLY A 18 -10.15 -6.73 6.62
CA GLY A 18 -9.51 -7.67 7.51
C GLY A 18 -8.50 -8.58 6.85
N ASP A 19 -8.54 -8.69 5.52
CA ASP A 19 -7.58 -9.56 4.83
C ASP A 19 -6.19 -8.94 4.84
N PRO A 20 -5.14 -9.75 4.92
CA PRO A 20 -3.78 -9.21 4.86
C PRO A 20 -3.48 -8.72 3.45
N THR A 21 -2.70 -7.64 3.37
CA THR A 21 -2.20 -7.17 2.08
C THR A 21 -0.98 -7.97 1.67
N THR A 22 -0.68 -7.95 0.38
CA THR A 22 0.46 -8.67 -0.16
C THR A 22 1.75 -8.08 0.37
N ARG A 23 2.71 -8.94 0.68
CA ARG A 23 4.04 -8.53 1.14
C ARG A 23 5.08 -8.91 0.13
N THR A 24 6.12 -8.10 0.05
CA THR A 24 7.22 -8.29 -0.91
C THR A 24 8.52 -8.33 -0.14
N LEU A 25 9.40 -9.25 -0.53
CA LEU A 25 10.71 -9.37 0.08
C LEU A 25 11.61 -8.24 -0.37
N ASP A 26 12.26 -7.57 0.58
CA ASP A 26 13.31 -6.61 0.29
C ASP A 26 14.62 -7.39 0.31
N PRO A 27 15.30 -7.56 -0.82
CA PRO A 27 16.52 -8.37 -0.85
C PRO A 27 17.68 -7.73 -0.09
N LEU A 28 17.59 -6.44 0.21
CA LEU A 28 18.68 -5.78 0.91
C LEU A 28 18.71 -6.10 2.39
N ASP A 29 17.54 -6.26 3.03
CA ASP A 29 17.52 -6.58 4.45
C ASP A 29 16.94 -7.96 4.73
N GLY A 30 16.43 -8.66 3.72
CA GLY A 30 15.91 -10.02 3.89
C GLY A 30 14.56 -10.09 4.57
N LYS A 31 13.86 -8.97 4.71
CA LYS A 31 12.56 -8.92 5.36
C LYS A 31 11.46 -8.64 4.35
N GLU A 32 10.26 -9.02 4.71
CA GLU A 32 9.09 -8.78 3.86
C GLU A 32 8.31 -7.59 4.37
N TYR A 33 7.79 -6.80 3.45
CA TYR A 33 7.04 -5.59 3.76
C TYR A 33 5.81 -5.49 2.87
N THR A 34 4.76 -4.88 3.42
CA THR A 34 3.68 -4.37 2.58
C THR A 34 3.96 -2.90 2.30
N TYR A 35 3.71 -2.48 1.08
CA TYR A 35 4.01 -1.12 0.62
C TYR A 35 2.71 -0.40 0.36
N ALA A 36 2.66 0.88 0.68
CA ALA A 36 1.46 1.68 0.53
C ALA A 36 1.84 3.12 0.21
N THR A 37 0.85 3.93 -0.09
CA THR A 37 1.08 5.34 -0.37
C THR A 37 0.06 6.17 0.41
N THR A 38 0.43 7.42 0.71
CA THR A 38 -0.49 8.35 1.35
C THR A 38 -1.37 9.04 0.32
N ARG A 39 -1.17 8.78 -0.98
CA ARG A 39 -1.89 9.48 -2.04
C ARG A 39 -2.78 8.52 -2.80
N LEU A 40 -4.08 8.75 -2.72
CA LEU A 40 -5.07 7.90 -3.40
C LEU A 40 -4.89 7.93 -4.92
N ASP A 41 -4.59 9.08 -5.49
CA ASP A 41 -4.40 9.19 -6.94
C ASP A 41 -3.23 8.33 -7.41
N VAL A 42 -2.19 8.20 -6.60
CA VAL A 42 -1.05 7.36 -6.94
C VAL A 42 -1.46 5.88 -6.92
N ALA A 43 -2.22 5.46 -5.90
CA ALA A 43 -2.69 4.08 -5.82
C ALA A 43 -3.60 3.75 -7.00
N ARG A 44 -4.47 4.68 -7.40
CA ARG A 44 -5.33 4.50 -8.56
C ARG A 44 -4.52 4.36 -9.84
N GLY A 45 -3.47 5.15 -9.98
CA GLY A 45 -2.60 5.06 -11.15
C GLY A 45 -1.91 3.72 -11.25
N ILE A 46 -1.50 3.15 -10.13
CA ILE A 46 -0.89 1.82 -10.12
C ILE A 46 -1.93 0.77 -10.51
N ALA A 47 -3.12 0.84 -9.91
CA ALA A 47 -4.17 -0.13 -10.20
C ALA A 47 -4.60 -0.08 -11.66
N ALA A 48 -4.57 1.10 -12.27
CA ALA A 48 -4.97 1.26 -13.66
C ALA A 48 -4.04 0.50 -14.62
N ARG A 49 -2.84 0.15 -14.18
CA ARG A 49 -1.88 -0.58 -15.02
C ARG A 49 -1.98 -2.08 -14.84
N HIS A 50 -2.84 -2.56 -13.93
CA HIS A 50 -2.91 -3.97 -13.61
C HIS A 50 -4.37 -4.39 -13.60
N ALA A 51 -4.79 -5.20 -14.55
CA ALA A 51 -6.20 -5.54 -14.72
C ALA A 51 -6.81 -6.22 -13.51
N ASN A 52 -6.00 -6.90 -12.72
CA ASN A 52 -6.51 -7.66 -11.57
C ASN A 52 -6.33 -6.96 -10.25
N PHE A 53 -6.12 -5.64 -10.27
CA PHE A 53 -5.90 -4.89 -9.04
C PHE A 53 -7.10 -4.01 -8.72
N SER A 54 -7.30 -3.78 -7.44
CA SER A 54 -8.23 -2.80 -6.90
C SER A 54 -7.46 -1.89 -5.97
N VAL A 55 -8.08 -0.80 -5.56
CA VAL A 55 -7.47 0.13 -4.62
C VAL A 55 -8.12 -0.07 -3.26
N TYR A 56 -7.31 -0.19 -2.24
CA TYR A 56 -7.77 -0.42 -0.87
C TYR A 56 -7.22 0.66 0.04
N ARG A 57 -8.03 1.06 1.02
CA ARG A 57 -7.51 1.76 2.17
C ARG A 57 -7.01 0.70 3.13
N VAL A 58 -5.81 0.86 3.64
CA VAL A 58 -5.18 -0.19 4.44
C VAL A 58 -4.73 0.36 5.77
N SER A 59 -4.67 -0.49 6.77
CA SER A 59 -4.05 -0.17 8.03
C SER A 59 -2.70 -0.88 8.07
N LEU A 60 -1.70 -0.21 8.60
CA LEU A 60 -0.33 -0.71 8.61
C LEU A 60 0.14 -0.89 10.05
N ASP A 61 0.85 -2.00 10.29
CA ASP A 61 1.46 -2.23 11.58
C ASP A 61 2.73 -1.41 11.71
N VAL A 62 3.02 -1.00 12.91
CA VAL A 62 4.26 -0.27 13.18
C VAL A 62 5.44 -1.24 13.16
N PRO A 63 6.60 -0.76 12.79
CA PRO A 63 6.89 0.59 12.40
C PRO A 63 6.54 0.86 10.93
N VAL A 64 5.99 2.03 10.66
CA VAL A 64 5.75 2.48 9.30
C VAL A 64 6.90 3.42 8.95
N GLU A 65 7.56 3.14 7.85
CA GLU A 65 8.74 3.93 7.47
C GLU A 65 8.67 4.29 6.00
N ALA A 66 9.40 5.31 5.61
CA ALA A 66 9.47 5.69 4.21
C ALA A 66 10.06 4.54 3.40
N ASP A 67 9.54 4.34 2.20
CA ASP A 67 10.07 3.33 1.30
C ASP A 67 11.45 3.80 0.83
N PRO A 68 12.52 3.06 1.12
CA PRO A 68 13.88 3.51 0.76
C PRO A 68 14.09 3.71 -0.74
N ASP A 69 13.43 2.89 -1.56
CA ASP A 69 13.58 3.04 -3.00
C ASP A 69 12.87 4.31 -3.49
N ALA A 70 11.70 4.59 -2.95
CA ALA A 70 10.99 5.80 -3.32
C ALA A 70 11.71 7.04 -2.78
N ALA A 71 12.29 6.94 -1.58
CA ALA A 71 13.01 8.07 -1.00
C ALA A 71 14.19 8.49 -1.88
N ARG A 72 14.84 7.50 -2.52
CA ARG A 72 15.95 7.80 -3.41
C ARG A 72 15.51 8.67 -4.58
N ASP A 73 14.25 8.56 -4.99
CA ASP A 73 13.71 9.31 -6.11
C ASP A 73 12.87 10.49 -5.64
N ASN A 74 13.01 10.90 -4.41
CA ASN A 74 12.26 12.01 -3.80
C ASN A 74 10.76 11.75 -3.69
N LEU A 75 10.38 10.49 -3.64
CA LEU A 75 8.97 10.10 -3.47
C LEU A 75 8.70 9.49 -2.10
N GLY A 76 9.69 9.55 -1.21
CA GLY A 76 9.55 8.91 0.11
C GLY A 76 8.49 9.53 0.99
N GLU A 77 8.05 10.77 0.70
CA GLU A 77 6.98 11.36 1.48
C GLU A 77 5.62 10.77 1.10
N PHE A 78 5.53 10.08 -0.05
CA PHE A 78 4.28 9.52 -0.51
C PHE A 78 4.22 8.01 -0.37
N PHE A 79 5.35 7.33 -0.34
CA PHE A 79 5.41 5.87 -0.29
C PHE A 79 6.01 5.41 1.03
N VAL A 80 5.35 4.43 1.65
CA VAL A 80 5.78 3.89 2.94
C VAL A 80 5.76 2.37 2.86
N ARG A 81 6.40 1.75 3.83
CA ARG A 81 6.35 0.30 3.99
C ARG A 81 6.18 -0.06 5.46
N ALA A 82 5.63 -1.23 5.70
CA ALA A 82 5.42 -1.73 7.05
C ALA A 82 5.55 -3.25 7.04
N PRO A 83 5.83 -3.87 8.18
CA PRO A 83 6.00 -5.33 8.22
C PRO A 83 4.71 -6.09 7.89
N TRP A 84 3.57 -5.49 8.19
CA TRP A 84 2.26 -6.09 7.92
C TRP A 84 1.25 -5.01 7.62
N GLY A 85 0.24 -5.38 6.87
CA GLY A 85 -0.90 -4.50 6.63
C GLY A 85 -2.14 -5.32 6.42
N ALA A 86 -3.29 -4.69 6.57
CA ALA A 86 -4.57 -5.34 6.35
C ALA A 86 -5.51 -4.36 5.66
N VAL A 87 -6.42 -4.90 4.88
CA VAL A 87 -7.44 -4.10 4.22
C VAL A 87 -8.38 -3.51 5.25
N ALA A 88 -8.57 -2.20 5.20
CA ALA A 88 -9.59 -1.54 6.02
C ALA A 88 -10.87 -1.38 5.22
N ASP A 89 -10.77 -0.91 3.98
CA ASP A 89 -11.92 -0.74 3.09
C ASP A 89 -11.51 -0.93 1.65
N VAL A 90 -12.46 -1.35 0.84
CA VAL A 90 -12.27 -1.36 -0.61
C VAL A 90 -12.67 0.02 -1.11
N VAL A 91 -11.73 0.72 -1.74
CA VAL A 91 -11.96 2.08 -2.18
C VAL A 91 -12.42 2.09 -3.63
N ASP A 92 -11.79 1.29 -4.48
CA ASP A 92 -12.03 1.41 -5.90
C ASP A 92 -11.76 0.07 -6.52
N GLU A 93 -12.77 -0.50 -7.17
CA GLU A 93 -12.58 -1.74 -7.87
C GLU A 93 -12.36 -1.45 -9.32
N ASN A 94 -11.31 -2.04 -9.85
CA ASN A 94 -10.99 -1.84 -11.25
C ASN A 94 -11.93 -2.69 -12.05
N GLU A 95 -13.06 -2.02 -12.55
CA GLU A 95 -14.00 -2.76 -13.22
C GLU A 95 -13.77 -2.78 -14.58
N THR A 96 -13.14 -3.26 -15.23
CA THR A 96 -13.08 -3.13 -16.62
C THR A 96 -13.33 -4.18 -17.37
#